data_7d966fd24dd775d011ef785f3b7039ff
#
_entry.id   7d966fd24dd775d011ef785f3b7039ff
#
_cell.length_a   1.000
_cell.length_b   1.000
_cell.length_c   1.000
_cell.angle_alpha   90.00
_cell.angle_beta   90.00
_cell.angle_gamma   90.00
#
_symmetry.space_group_name_H-M   'P 1'
#
loop_
_entity.id
_entity.type
_entity.pdbx_description
1 polymer ?
#
loop_
_entity_poly.entity_id
_entity_poly.type
_entity_poly.pdbx_seq_one_letter_code
_entity_poly.pdbx_strand_id
1 'polypeptide(L)'
;YTWESSLVAHLDDLPFPFIGKGEQNALKILLAIGQNADDADVVLIEEPETHLSFTFLRKLIARIEARCADKQLIIATHSAYVLNKLGLQNLILLGDHSTTRITDLPKDTIDFFKKLAGYDTLRLVLAKAIILVEGPSDELIVQRAYLDAKGKLPIDDDIDVISVGLSHKRFLELAVRLKRRAWVVTDNDGKSV
;
A
#
# COMPACT_ATOMS: atom_id res chain seq x y z
N TYR A 1 -2.11 -8.17 -45.29
CA TYR A 1 -2.36 -7.18 -44.21
C TYR A 1 -3.88 -7.06 -44.06
N THR A 2 -4.41 -7.50 -42.90
CA THR A 2 -5.82 -7.30 -42.59
C THR A 2 -5.99 -5.88 -42.04
N TRP A 3 -7.13 -5.22 -42.39
CA TRP A 3 -7.45 -3.86 -41.93
C TRP A 3 -7.43 -3.72 -40.39
N GLU A 4 -7.67 -4.81 -39.68
CA GLU A 4 -7.60 -4.91 -38.20
C GLU A 4 -6.20 -4.60 -37.66
N SER A 5 -5.13 -4.96 -38.37
CA SER A 5 -3.76 -4.66 -37.98
C SER A 5 -3.34 -3.19 -38.23
N SER A 6 -4.21 -2.43 -38.92
CA SER A 6 -3.98 -1.02 -39.25
C SER A 6 -4.74 -0.06 -38.33
N LEU A 7 -5.57 -0.57 -37.41
CA LEU A 7 -6.30 0.28 -36.45
C LEU A 7 -5.39 0.66 -35.29
N VAL A 8 -5.21 1.95 -35.10
CA VAL A 8 -4.48 2.53 -33.96
C VAL A 8 -5.45 3.37 -33.15
N ALA A 9 -5.62 3.03 -31.88
CA ALA A 9 -6.37 3.86 -30.95
C ALA A 9 -5.64 5.19 -30.71
N HIS A 10 -6.38 6.28 -30.60
CA HIS A 10 -5.85 7.61 -30.26
C HIS A 10 -6.48 8.06 -28.94
N LEU A 11 -5.72 8.78 -28.14
CA LEU A 11 -6.19 9.56 -27.01
C LEU A 11 -5.92 11.04 -27.36
N ASP A 12 -6.97 11.83 -27.48
CA ASP A 12 -6.93 13.11 -28.16
C ASP A 12 -6.30 12.93 -29.57
N ASP A 13 -5.26 13.67 -29.91
CA ASP A 13 -4.59 13.57 -31.22
C ASP A 13 -3.37 12.64 -31.22
N LEU A 14 -3.06 11.98 -30.07
CA LEU A 14 -1.88 11.13 -29.94
C LEU A 14 -2.23 9.65 -30.16
N PRO A 15 -1.52 8.94 -31.06
CA PRO A 15 -1.65 7.51 -31.20
C PRO A 15 -1.26 6.79 -29.90
N PHE A 16 -2.02 5.76 -29.53
CA PHE A 16 -1.84 5.00 -28.28
C PHE A 16 -0.39 4.58 -27.98
N PRO A 17 0.44 4.11 -28.95
CA PRO A 17 1.84 3.76 -28.68
C PRO A 17 2.72 4.92 -28.19
N PHE A 18 2.32 6.17 -28.47
CA PHE A 18 3.07 7.38 -28.09
C PHE A 18 2.57 8.04 -26.82
N ILE A 19 1.50 7.54 -26.22
CA ILE A 19 1.01 7.99 -24.91
C ILE A 19 1.95 7.48 -23.80
N GLY A 20 2.05 8.19 -22.68
CA GLY A 20 2.82 7.78 -21.53
C GLY A 20 2.38 6.41 -21.00
N LYS A 21 3.35 5.56 -20.59
CA LYS A 21 3.06 4.16 -20.16
C LYS A 21 2.03 4.07 -19.04
N GLY A 22 2.02 5.01 -18.10
CA GLY A 22 1.03 5.07 -17.03
C GLY A 22 -0.38 5.29 -17.54
N GLU A 23 -0.56 6.22 -18.48
CA GLU A 23 -1.85 6.47 -19.12
C GLU A 23 -2.30 5.28 -19.96
N GLN A 24 -1.36 4.64 -20.69
CA GLN A 24 -1.65 3.39 -21.41
C GLN A 24 -2.16 2.31 -20.46
N ASN A 25 -1.51 2.12 -19.30
CA ASN A 25 -1.90 1.13 -18.31
C ASN A 25 -3.29 1.45 -17.73
N ALA A 26 -3.50 2.68 -17.30
CA ALA A 26 -4.80 3.13 -16.78
C ALA A 26 -5.92 2.94 -17.80
N LEU A 27 -5.67 3.30 -19.08
CA LEU A 27 -6.65 3.14 -20.14
C LEU A 27 -6.99 1.67 -20.40
N LYS A 28 -5.99 0.77 -20.42
CA LYS A 28 -6.22 -0.68 -20.55
C LYS A 28 -7.10 -1.23 -19.42
N ILE A 29 -6.81 -0.85 -18.18
CA ILE A 29 -7.61 -1.24 -17.02
C ILE A 29 -9.05 -0.73 -17.17
N LEU A 30 -9.23 0.56 -17.49
CA LEU A 30 -10.55 1.17 -17.62
C LEU A 30 -11.37 0.57 -18.78
N LEU A 31 -10.73 0.23 -19.89
CA LEU A 31 -11.40 -0.45 -21.02
C LEU A 31 -11.80 -1.87 -20.62
N ALA A 32 -10.92 -2.61 -19.95
CA ALA A 32 -11.23 -3.96 -19.50
C ALA A 32 -12.43 -4.01 -18.55
N ILE A 33 -12.48 -3.10 -17.55
CA ILE A 33 -13.61 -3.03 -16.61
C ILE A 33 -14.84 -2.33 -17.19
N GLY A 34 -14.73 -1.65 -18.34
CA GLY A 34 -15.83 -0.95 -19.00
C GLY A 34 -16.58 -1.80 -20.01
N GLN A 35 -15.87 -2.61 -20.80
CA GLN A 35 -16.47 -3.36 -21.91
C GLN A 35 -16.83 -4.81 -21.56
N ASN A 36 -16.05 -5.44 -20.68
CA ASN A 36 -16.17 -6.89 -20.39
C ASN A 36 -16.60 -7.17 -18.94
N ALA A 37 -16.84 -6.11 -18.16
CA ALA A 37 -17.11 -6.31 -16.74
C ALA A 37 -18.55 -6.76 -16.45
N ASP A 38 -19.51 -6.53 -17.35
CA ASP A 38 -20.91 -6.88 -17.08
C ASP A 38 -21.11 -8.40 -16.95
N ASP A 39 -20.32 -9.19 -17.68
CA ASP A 39 -20.39 -10.66 -17.65
C ASP A 39 -19.36 -11.31 -16.71
N ALA A 40 -18.49 -10.54 -16.06
CA ALA A 40 -17.44 -11.06 -15.21
C ALA A 40 -17.81 -10.98 -13.72
N ASP A 41 -17.76 -12.10 -13.00
CA ASP A 41 -17.93 -12.16 -11.55
C ASP A 41 -16.66 -11.77 -10.79
N VAL A 42 -15.49 -11.95 -11.40
CA VAL A 42 -14.18 -11.73 -10.79
C VAL A 42 -13.31 -10.84 -11.67
N VAL A 43 -12.73 -9.82 -11.10
CA VAL A 43 -11.78 -8.91 -11.76
C VAL A 43 -10.41 -9.02 -11.09
N LEU A 44 -9.40 -9.34 -11.90
CA LEU A 44 -8.00 -9.43 -11.47
C LEU A 44 -7.22 -8.23 -12.02
N ILE A 45 -6.55 -7.50 -11.14
CA ILE A 45 -5.71 -6.34 -11.52
C ILE A 45 -4.33 -6.52 -10.90
N GLU A 46 -3.29 -6.37 -11.71
CA GLU A 46 -1.91 -6.41 -11.27
C GLU A 46 -1.30 -5.01 -11.36
N GLU A 47 -0.71 -4.56 -10.26
CA GLU A 47 0.03 -3.30 -10.12
C GLU A 47 -0.61 -2.08 -10.80
N PRO A 48 -1.83 -1.70 -10.40
CA PRO A 48 -2.51 -0.55 -11.01
C PRO A 48 -1.75 0.77 -10.88
N GLU A 49 -0.82 0.85 -9.92
CA GLU A 49 0.03 2.01 -9.65
C GLU A 49 1.15 2.23 -10.66
N THR A 50 1.49 1.21 -11.46
CA THR A 50 2.69 1.23 -12.30
C THR A 50 2.71 2.39 -13.27
N HIS A 51 3.78 3.20 -13.19
CA HIS A 51 4.01 4.42 -13.98
C HIS A 51 2.98 5.54 -13.79
N LEU A 52 2.12 5.48 -12.77
CA LEU A 52 1.14 6.53 -12.49
C LEU A 52 1.63 7.54 -11.46
N SER A 53 1.26 8.80 -11.66
CA SER A 53 1.35 9.79 -10.58
C SER A 53 0.33 9.46 -9.49
N PHE A 54 0.60 9.92 -8.25
CA PHE A 54 -0.31 9.68 -7.12
C PHE A 54 -1.74 10.18 -7.38
N THR A 55 -1.88 11.34 -8.02
CA THR A 55 -3.19 11.90 -8.35
C THR A 55 -3.95 11.03 -9.37
N PHE A 56 -3.24 10.49 -10.36
CA PHE A 56 -3.84 9.61 -11.36
C PHE A 56 -4.24 8.26 -10.74
N LEU A 57 -3.38 7.68 -9.90
CA LEU A 57 -3.67 6.46 -9.17
C LEU A 57 -4.94 6.61 -8.31
N ARG A 58 -5.09 7.73 -7.59
CA ARG A 58 -6.31 8.01 -6.80
C ARG A 58 -7.57 7.97 -7.64
N LYS A 59 -7.54 8.61 -8.83
CA LYS A 59 -8.68 8.63 -9.75
C LYS A 59 -8.97 7.23 -10.31
N LEU A 60 -7.92 6.48 -10.66
CA LEU A 60 -8.05 5.13 -11.19
C LEU A 60 -8.70 4.20 -10.16
N ILE A 61 -8.18 4.15 -8.93
CA ILE A 61 -8.72 3.29 -7.86
C ILE A 61 -10.17 3.63 -7.55
N ALA A 62 -10.53 4.92 -7.47
CA ALA A 62 -11.92 5.31 -7.27
C ALA A 62 -12.86 4.83 -8.40
N ARG A 63 -12.40 4.83 -9.65
CA ARG A 63 -13.17 4.30 -10.78
C ARG A 63 -13.28 2.77 -10.75
N ILE A 64 -12.21 2.07 -10.37
CA ILE A 64 -12.23 0.61 -10.21
C ILE A 64 -13.24 0.23 -9.11
N GLU A 65 -13.18 0.87 -7.94
CA GLU A 65 -14.15 0.62 -6.85
C GLU A 65 -15.60 0.82 -7.32
N ALA A 66 -15.88 1.91 -8.03
CA ALA A 66 -17.22 2.22 -8.48
C ALA A 66 -17.76 1.24 -9.55
N ARG A 67 -16.88 0.75 -10.45
CA ARG A 67 -17.26 -0.15 -11.55
C ARG A 67 -17.33 -1.62 -11.14
N CYS A 68 -16.58 -1.99 -10.08
CA CYS A 68 -16.51 -3.37 -9.60
C CYS A 68 -17.18 -3.56 -8.24
N ALA A 69 -18.13 -2.68 -7.88
CA ALA A 69 -18.78 -2.71 -6.57
C ALA A 69 -19.58 -4.01 -6.30
N ASP A 70 -20.09 -4.64 -7.35
CA ASP A 70 -20.87 -5.88 -7.36
C ASP A 70 -20.01 -7.13 -7.68
N LYS A 71 -18.70 -6.97 -7.84
CA LYS A 71 -17.78 -8.01 -8.31
C LYS A 71 -16.74 -8.38 -7.27
N GLN A 72 -16.21 -9.58 -7.37
CA GLN A 72 -15.01 -9.94 -6.61
C GLN A 72 -13.78 -9.29 -7.24
N LEU A 73 -13.20 -8.30 -6.54
CA LEU A 73 -12.00 -7.61 -6.99
C LEU A 73 -10.77 -8.16 -6.27
N ILE A 74 -9.79 -8.64 -7.03
CA ILE A 74 -8.49 -9.10 -6.51
C ILE A 74 -7.41 -8.23 -7.14
N ILE A 75 -6.65 -7.53 -6.29
CA ILE A 75 -5.57 -6.63 -6.73
C ILE A 75 -4.24 -7.09 -6.15
N ALA A 76 -3.26 -7.36 -7.00
CA ALA A 76 -1.87 -7.49 -6.61
C ALA A 76 -1.20 -6.12 -6.66
N THR A 77 -0.65 -5.66 -5.54
CA THR A 77 -0.07 -4.31 -5.43
C THR A 77 1.00 -4.24 -4.34
N HIS A 78 1.95 -3.34 -4.52
CA HIS A 78 2.87 -2.90 -3.48
C HIS A 78 2.69 -1.41 -3.13
N SER A 79 1.58 -0.80 -3.53
CA SER A 79 1.24 0.58 -3.20
C SER A 79 0.57 0.70 -1.84
N ALA A 80 1.19 1.47 -0.93
CA ALA A 80 0.61 1.80 0.36
C ALA A 80 -0.77 2.48 0.23
N TYR A 81 -0.95 3.30 -0.81
CA TYR A 81 -2.23 3.97 -1.07
C TYR A 81 -3.33 2.96 -1.43
N VAL A 82 -3.04 2.03 -2.35
CA VAL A 82 -4.02 1.00 -2.77
C VAL A 82 -4.39 0.13 -1.58
N LEU A 83 -3.40 -0.30 -0.80
CA LEU A 83 -3.56 -1.08 0.41
C LEU A 83 -4.51 -0.39 1.41
N ASN A 84 -4.24 0.88 1.72
CA ASN A 84 -5.03 1.63 2.70
C ASN A 84 -6.44 1.93 2.18
N LYS A 85 -6.57 2.23 0.89
CA LYS A 85 -7.85 2.60 0.29
C LYS A 85 -8.82 1.43 0.19
N LEU A 86 -8.34 0.26 -0.24
CA LEU A 86 -9.16 -0.95 -0.36
C LEU A 86 -9.41 -1.66 0.98
N GLY A 87 -8.70 -1.25 2.02
CA GLY A 87 -8.88 -1.67 3.39
C GLY A 87 -8.02 -2.86 3.80
N LEU A 88 -7.32 -2.69 4.91
CA LEU A 88 -6.40 -3.69 5.47
C LEU A 88 -7.06 -5.02 5.81
N GLN A 89 -8.36 -5.01 6.13
CA GLN A 89 -9.12 -6.24 6.43
C GLN A 89 -9.21 -7.20 5.22
N ASN A 90 -9.00 -6.69 4.01
CA ASN A 90 -9.00 -7.47 2.78
C ASN A 90 -7.60 -7.92 2.37
N LEU A 91 -6.57 -7.51 3.12
CA LEU A 91 -5.18 -7.82 2.79
C LEU A 91 -4.88 -9.31 2.96
N ILE A 92 -4.30 -9.87 1.92
CA ILE A 92 -3.64 -11.18 1.94
C ILE A 92 -2.16 -10.92 1.67
N LEU A 93 -1.34 -11.07 2.71
CA LEU A 93 0.11 -10.95 2.57
C LEU A 93 0.68 -12.29 2.09
N LEU A 94 1.38 -12.25 0.97
CA LEU A 94 2.09 -13.40 0.41
C LEU A 94 3.58 -13.30 0.77
N GLY A 95 4.16 -14.35 1.33
CA GLY A 95 5.59 -14.40 1.63
C GLY A 95 6.04 -15.77 2.11
N ASP A 96 7.29 -16.14 1.85
CA ASP A 96 7.99 -17.34 2.34
C ASP A 96 7.12 -18.61 2.40
N HIS A 97 6.43 -18.94 1.30
CA HIS A 97 5.52 -20.10 1.17
C HIS A 97 4.30 -20.06 2.12
N SER A 98 3.97 -18.91 2.68
CA SER A 98 2.84 -18.72 3.58
C SER A 98 1.94 -17.58 3.17
N THR A 99 0.68 -17.61 3.61
CA THR A 99 -0.25 -16.51 3.45
C THR A 99 -0.68 -16.01 4.83
N THR A 100 -0.69 -14.69 5.00
CA THR A 100 -1.21 -14.07 6.24
C THR A 100 -2.38 -13.17 5.89
N ARG A 101 -3.50 -13.36 6.59
CA ARG A 101 -4.67 -12.47 6.51
C ARG A 101 -4.76 -11.63 7.77
N ILE A 102 -5.17 -10.39 7.63
CA ILE A 102 -5.48 -9.52 8.76
C ILE A 102 -6.96 -9.72 9.08
N THR A 103 -7.23 -10.34 10.23
CA THR A 103 -8.60 -10.51 10.75
C THR A 103 -8.75 -9.74 12.06
N ASP A 104 -9.98 -9.38 12.39
CA ASP A 104 -10.39 -8.84 13.70
C ASP A 104 -9.70 -7.51 14.11
N LEU A 105 -9.36 -6.66 13.14
CA LEU A 105 -8.96 -5.29 13.45
C LEU A 105 -10.17 -4.48 13.96
N PRO A 106 -9.99 -3.66 15.01
CA PRO A 106 -11.02 -2.72 15.44
C PRO A 106 -11.44 -1.78 14.29
N LYS A 107 -12.74 -1.49 14.20
CA LYS A 107 -13.29 -0.66 13.11
C LYS A 107 -12.62 0.72 13.03
N ASP A 108 -12.35 1.34 14.16
CA ASP A 108 -11.71 2.65 14.25
C ASP A 108 -10.24 2.61 13.78
N THR A 109 -9.56 1.46 13.93
CA THR A 109 -8.21 1.23 13.36
C THR A 109 -8.27 1.05 11.85
N ILE A 110 -9.25 0.31 11.33
CA ILE A 110 -9.50 0.21 9.90
C ILE A 110 -9.76 1.60 9.29
N ASP A 111 -10.66 2.37 9.91
CA ASP A 111 -11.02 3.71 9.43
C ASP A 111 -9.86 4.70 9.52
N PHE A 112 -8.97 4.54 10.50
CA PHE A 112 -7.73 5.31 10.60
C PHE A 112 -6.82 5.02 9.39
N PHE A 113 -6.50 3.75 9.12
CA PHE A 113 -5.61 3.40 8.02
C PHE A 113 -6.21 3.72 6.64
N LYS A 114 -7.54 3.66 6.47
CA LYS A 114 -8.20 4.12 5.22
C LYS A 114 -7.97 5.59 4.92
N LYS A 115 -7.82 6.41 5.94
CA LYS A 115 -7.57 7.86 5.81
C LYS A 115 -6.09 8.17 5.66
N LEU A 116 -5.24 7.28 6.13
CA LEU A 116 -3.79 7.43 6.06
C LEU A 116 -3.32 7.13 4.65
N ALA A 117 -2.78 8.12 3.95
CA ALA A 117 -2.17 7.94 2.61
C ALA A 117 -0.71 7.48 2.71
N GLY A 118 -0.32 6.84 3.82
CA GLY A 118 1.06 6.76 4.26
C GLY A 118 1.84 5.55 3.79
N TYR A 119 3.09 5.82 3.45
CA TYR A 119 4.15 4.86 3.22
C TYR A 119 4.41 3.96 4.44
N ASP A 120 4.17 4.48 5.64
CA ASP A 120 4.49 3.81 6.91
C ASP A 120 3.65 2.55 7.17
N THR A 121 2.42 2.49 6.67
CA THR A 121 1.61 1.26 6.72
C THR A 121 2.29 0.13 5.94
N LEU A 122 2.82 0.42 4.76
CA LEU A 122 3.51 -0.57 3.95
C LEU A 122 4.82 -1.02 4.60
N ARG A 123 5.59 -0.08 5.17
CA ARG A 123 6.81 -0.38 5.94
C ARG A 123 6.50 -1.38 7.06
N LEU A 124 5.46 -1.12 7.85
CA LEU A 124 5.03 -2.02 8.92
C LEU A 124 4.60 -3.40 8.38
N VAL A 125 3.82 -3.43 7.30
CA VAL A 125 3.33 -4.69 6.71
C VAL A 125 4.48 -5.57 6.22
N LEU A 126 5.51 -4.97 5.62
CA LEU A 126 6.65 -5.69 5.04
C LEU A 126 7.76 -5.99 6.04
N ALA A 127 7.94 -5.19 7.09
CA ALA A 127 8.99 -5.39 8.07
C ALA A 127 8.83 -6.69 8.85
N LYS A 128 9.93 -7.32 9.25
CA LYS A 128 9.94 -8.47 10.16
C LYS A 128 9.82 -8.04 11.63
N ALA A 129 10.37 -6.88 11.94
CA ALA A 129 10.30 -6.27 13.27
C ALA A 129 10.29 -4.74 13.12
N ILE A 130 9.68 -4.02 14.06
CA ILE A 130 9.52 -2.58 13.98
C ILE A 130 9.85 -1.89 15.30
N ILE A 131 10.38 -0.68 15.20
CA ILE A 131 10.49 0.27 16.31
C ILE A 131 9.62 1.48 15.94
N LEU A 132 8.59 1.73 16.71
CA LEU A 132 7.70 2.88 16.52
C LEU A 132 8.21 4.04 17.35
N VAL A 133 8.33 5.21 16.75
CA VAL A 133 8.80 6.45 17.39
C VAL A 133 7.80 7.58 17.15
N GLU A 134 7.89 8.66 17.93
CA GLU A 134 6.95 9.78 17.81
C GLU A 134 7.25 10.67 16.61
N GLY A 135 8.52 11.00 16.39
CA GLY A 135 8.93 11.94 15.37
C GLY A 135 10.07 11.48 14.47
N PRO A 136 10.30 12.19 13.35
CA PRO A 136 11.42 11.92 12.46
C PRO A 136 12.78 12.08 13.15
N SER A 137 12.89 12.98 14.15
CA SER A 137 14.09 13.17 14.93
C SER A 137 14.43 11.94 15.77
N ASP A 138 13.40 11.30 16.35
CA ASP A 138 13.56 10.08 17.16
C ASP A 138 13.97 8.91 16.28
N GLU A 139 13.41 8.85 15.04
CA GLU A 139 13.82 7.86 14.04
C GLU A 139 15.34 7.95 13.79
N LEU A 140 15.88 9.16 13.58
CA LEU A 140 17.31 9.37 13.38
C LEU A 140 18.13 9.01 14.62
N ILE A 141 17.66 9.38 15.82
CA ILE A 141 18.32 9.06 17.10
C ILE A 141 18.39 7.55 17.31
N VAL A 142 17.30 6.85 17.12
CA VAL A 142 17.24 5.38 17.27
C VAL A 142 18.15 4.69 16.26
N GLN A 143 18.12 5.12 14.99
CA GLN A 143 18.99 4.58 13.95
C GLN A 143 20.47 4.82 14.30
N ARG A 144 20.82 6.01 14.79
CA ARG A 144 22.18 6.34 15.21
C ARG A 144 22.62 5.52 16.43
N ALA A 145 21.80 5.42 17.45
CA ALA A 145 22.08 4.63 18.64
C ALA A 145 22.29 3.15 18.32
N TYR A 146 21.49 2.62 17.39
CA TYR A 146 21.65 1.24 16.91
C TYR A 146 22.97 1.05 16.17
N LEU A 147 23.31 1.99 15.28
CA LEU A 147 24.59 1.97 14.55
C LEU A 147 25.79 2.00 15.51
N ASP A 148 25.75 2.88 16.52
CA ASP A 148 26.82 2.99 17.53
C ASP A 148 26.94 1.72 18.38
N ALA A 149 25.83 1.05 18.67
CA ALA A 149 25.82 -0.16 19.49
C ALA A 149 26.13 -1.45 18.71
N LYS A 150 25.75 -1.54 17.43
CA LYS A 150 25.83 -2.76 16.64
C LYS A 150 26.76 -2.67 15.42
N GLY A 151 27.24 -1.49 15.07
CA GLY A 151 28.08 -1.25 13.89
C GLY A 151 27.34 -1.32 12.55
N LYS A 152 26.00 -1.38 12.57
CA LYS A 152 25.13 -1.46 11.39
C LYS A 152 23.78 -0.80 11.66
N LEU A 153 23.01 -0.51 10.60
CA LEU A 153 21.69 0.08 10.74
C LEU A 153 20.64 -0.98 11.15
N PRO A 154 19.51 -0.57 11.77
CA PRO A 154 18.43 -1.48 12.11
C PRO A 154 17.89 -2.28 10.91
N ILE A 155 17.83 -1.64 9.74
CA ILE A 155 17.34 -2.27 8.50
C ILE A 155 18.18 -3.48 8.07
N ASP A 156 19.48 -3.49 8.41
CA ASP A 156 20.37 -4.62 8.12
C ASP A 156 20.03 -5.87 8.97
N ASP A 157 19.26 -5.68 10.05
CA ASP A 157 18.70 -6.74 10.90
C ASP A 157 17.20 -6.96 10.66
N ASP A 158 16.66 -6.50 9.52
CA ASP A 158 15.24 -6.56 9.17
C ASP A 158 14.33 -5.82 10.19
N ILE A 159 14.87 -4.80 10.88
CA ILE A 159 14.14 -3.93 11.80
C ILE A 159 13.91 -2.59 11.12
N ASP A 160 12.65 -2.19 11.01
CA ASP A 160 12.31 -0.86 10.50
C ASP A 160 11.96 0.09 11.65
N VAL A 161 12.48 1.31 11.60
CA VAL A 161 12.19 2.37 12.58
C VAL A 161 11.20 3.33 11.93
N ILE A 162 9.99 3.44 12.47
CA ILE A 162 8.88 4.14 11.82
C ILE A 162 8.34 5.24 12.72
N SER A 163 8.34 6.48 12.22
CA SER A 163 7.73 7.63 12.89
C SER A 163 6.22 7.62 12.67
N VAL A 164 5.44 7.48 13.73
CA VAL A 164 3.98 7.30 13.69
C VAL A 164 3.21 8.36 14.48
N GLY A 165 3.90 9.35 15.02
CA GLY A 165 3.31 10.35 15.91
C GLY A 165 2.70 9.70 17.15
N LEU A 166 1.61 10.24 17.61
CA LEU A 166 0.84 9.71 18.75
C LEU A 166 -0.03 8.50 18.38
N SER A 167 0.10 7.98 17.16
CA SER A 167 -0.77 6.90 16.64
C SER A 167 -0.22 5.49 16.91
N HIS A 168 0.82 5.34 17.72
CA HIS A 168 1.49 4.05 17.98
C HIS A 168 0.53 2.94 18.38
N LYS A 169 -0.56 3.22 19.12
CA LYS A 169 -1.59 2.23 19.45
C LYS A 169 -2.16 1.54 18.20
N ARG A 170 -2.49 2.31 17.15
CA ARG A 170 -3.06 1.76 15.90
C ARG A 170 -2.06 0.90 15.14
N PHE A 171 -0.81 1.33 15.11
CA PHE A 171 0.27 0.57 14.50
C PHE A 171 0.61 -0.70 15.29
N LEU A 172 0.57 -0.66 16.62
CA LEU A 172 0.73 -1.86 17.46
C LEU A 172 -0.39 -2.88 17.23
N GLU A 173 -1.65 -2.43 17.16
CA GLU A 173 -2.79 -3.31 16.85
C GLU A 173 -2.57 -4.05 15.53
N LEU A 174 -2.09 -3.35 14.50
CA LEU A 174 -1.76 -3.96 13.21
C LEU A 174 -0.56 -4.91 13.31
N ALA A 175 0.51 -4.51 13.99
CA ALA A 175 1.71 -5.33 14.18
C ALA A 175 1.39 -6.66 14.89
N VAL A 176 0.54 -6.64 15.92
CA VAL A 176 0.08 -7.83 16.62
C VAL A 176 -0.67 -8.78 15.67
N ARG A 177 -1.56 -8.25 14.82
CA ARG A 177 -2.30 -9.07 13.84
C ARG A 177 -1.40 -9.70 12.78
N LEU A 178 -0.35 -8.96 12.39
CA LEU A 178 0.68 -9.47 11.48
C LEU A 178 1.73 -10.36 12.17
N LYS A 179 1.61 -10.58 13.49
CA LYS A 179 2.59 -11.31 14.30
C LYS A 179 4.02 -10.74 14.17
N ARG A 180 4.11 -9.41 14.05
CA ARG A 180 5.39 -8.71 13.99
C ARG A 180 5.86 -8.34 15.39
N ARG A 181 7.17 -8.45 15.62
CA ARG A 181 7.77 -7.90 16.84
C ARG A 181 7.76 -6.38 16.75
N ALA A 182 7.26 -5.72 17.79
CA ALA A 182 7.16 -4.28 17.82
C ALA A 182 7.63 -3.71 19.16
N TRP A 183 8.37 -2.62 19.09
CA TRP A 183 8.77 -1.81 20.25
C TRP A 183 8.29 -0.38 20.03
N VAL A 184 8.03 0.32 21.13
CA VAL A 184 7.66 1.74 21.10
C VAL A 184 8.72 2.49 21.89
N VAL A 185 9.23 3.55 21.30
CA VAL A 185 10.13 4.51 21.96
C VAL A 185 9.42 5.86 21.96
N THR A 186 9.19 6.41 23.13
CA THR A 186 8.53 7.69 23.34
C THR A 186 9.40 8.61 24.18
N ASP A 187 9.21 9.91 24.02
CA ASP A 187 9.84 10.90 24.88
C ASP A 187 9.35 10.77 26.33
N ASN A 188 10.27 10.94 27.26
CA ASN A 188 9.92 11.01 28.66
C ASN A 188 9.59 12.48 29.04
N ASP A 189 8.42 12.98 28.67
CA ASP A 189 7.95 14.36 28.94
C ASP A 189 7.96 14.79 30.43
N GLY A 190 8.94 14.29 31.19
CA GLY A 190 9.09 14.58 32.62
C GLY A 190 8.05 13.88 33.51
N LYS A 191 7.29 12.94 32.97
CA LYS A 191 6.43 12.08 33.75
C LYS A 191 7.19 10.82 34.13
N SER A 192 7.57 10.69 35.40
CA SER A 192 8.07 9.42 35.92
C SER A 192 7.04 8.32 35.67
N VAL A 193 7.48 7.24 35.06
CA VAL A 193 6.70 6.00 34.89
C VAL A 193 6.54 5.35 36.28
#